data_8c6bdddaff5f214ffff06e5895c94f52
#
_entry.id   8c6bdddaff5f214ffff06e5895c94f52
#
_cell.length_a   1.000
_cell.length_b   1.000
_cell.length_c   1.000
_cell.angle_alpha   90.00
_cell.angle_beta   90.00
_cell.angle_gamma   90.00
#
_symmetry.space_group_name_H-M   'P 1'
#
loop_
_entity.id
_entity.type
_entity.pdbx_description
1 polymer ?
#
loop_
_entity_poly.entity_id
_entity_poly.type
_entity_poly.pdbx_seq_one_letter_code
_entity_poly.pdbx_strand_id
1 'polypeptide(L)'
;MVQNYINQIIKNGYAIIPNVISDHECEKYKKLLEKTYDKYSDEYINSKEVGSLADKSLEKVVYNLHNKNLSWFKLFQHKSVLEILDIILKEGSYKGNEPYYLNNISARCPLQGNQGQQIHLDSNLPGVNYNIVTNVMWYFDDVNEENGTTIVVPGSHKLLRYADNTKKIKNKIYIKAKKGSVLILNANLWHAGSAKKNKNSRWALVLGYARWFIKPSFDYMKNTPKTIYNRLTKKQKSILGFDLIPPKDEFTRTTRRSSYYEIPEDYKN
;
A
#
# COMPACT_ATOMS: atom_id res chain seq x y z
N MET A 1 17.32 7.45 14.44
CA MET A 1 16.99 7.48 12.99
C MET A 1 15.48 7.31 12.78
N VAL A 2 14.85 6.27 13.29
CA VAL A 2 13.39 6.02 13.17
C VAL A 2 12.55 7.22 13.65
N GLN A 3 12.85 7.78 14.82
CA GLN A 3 12.14 8.95 15.37
C GLN A 3 12.13 10.16 14.43
N ASN A 4 13.19 10.38 13.66
CA ASN A 4 13.25 11.47 12.69
C ASN A 4 12.23 11.28 11.57
N TYR A 5 12.06 10.05 11.05
CA TYR A 5 11.03 9.76 10.03
C TYR A 5 9.62 9.91 10.59
N ILE A 6 9.39 9.48 11.83
CA ILE A 6 8.10 9.67 12.51
C ILE A 6 7.78 11.17 12.63
N ASN A 7 8.74 11.99 13.07
CA ASN A 7 8.55 13.43 13.17
C ASN A 7 8.25 14.08 11.81
N GLN A 8 8.88 13.61 10.73
CA GLN A 8 8.58 14.06 9.36
C GLN A 8 7.15 13.70 8.96
N ILE A 9 6.70 12.46 9.23
CA ILE A 9 5.32 12.01 8.94
C ILE A 9 4.31 12.85 9.74
N ILE A 10 4.54 13.09 11.02
CA ILE A 10 3.66 13.92 11.86
C ILE A 10 3.61 15.36 11.35
N LYS A 11 4.77 15.94 11.00
CA LYS A 11 4.87 17.34 10.57
C LYS A 11 4.35 17.56 9.16
N ASN A 12 4.83 16.76 8.21
CA ASN A 12 4.67 16.96 6.77
C ASN A 12 3.64 16.02 6.13
N GLY A 13 3.29 14.92 6.81
CA GLY A 13 2.43 13.85 6.32
C GLY A 13 3.18 12.74 5.57
N TYR A 14 4.50 12.83 5.40
CA TYR A 14 5.31 11.83 4.72
C TYR A 14 6.77 11.84 5.18
N ALA A 15 7.47 10.74 4.91
CA ALA A 15 8.92 10.63 5.00
C ALA A 15 9.48 9.76 3.88
N ILE A 16 10.75 9.98 3.49
CA ILE A 16 11.48 9.14 2.54
C ILE A 16 12.63 8.48 3.29
N ILE A 17 12.70 7.15 3.22
CA ILE A 17 13.81 6.36 3.75
C ILE A 17 14.67 5.94 2.56
N PRO A 18 15.88 6.44 2.42
CA PRO A 18 16.75 6.07 1.31
C PRO A 18 17.43 4.72 1.54
N ASN A 19 17.78 4.04 0.45
CA ASN A 19 18.65 2.85 0.44
C ASN A 19 18.18 1.72 1.37
N VAL A 20 16.88 1.42 1.40
CA VAL A 20 16.30 0.37 2.25
C VAL A 20 16.57 -1.02 1.67
N ILE A 21 16.61 -1.14 0.35
CA ILE A 21 17.03 -2.32 -0.39
C ILE A 21 18.09 -1.96 -1.41
N SER A 22 18.93 -2.92 -1.75
CA SER A 22 20.03 -2.74 -2.69
C SER A 22 19.55 -2.61 -4.14
N ASP A 23 20.41 -2.07 -5.00
CA ASP A 23 20.18 -2.01 -6.45
C ASP A 23 19.90 -3.40 -7.04
N HIS A 24 20.63 -4.42 -6.58
CA HIS A 24 20.41 -5.80 -6.99
C HIS A 24 19.00 -6.30 -6.63
N GLU A 25 18.51 -5.99 -5.45
CA GLU A 25 17.17 -6.35 -5.03
C GLU A 25 16.11 -5.59 -5.84
N CYS A 26 16.34 -4.31 -6.14
CA CYS A 26 15.46 -3.55 -7.03
C CYS A 26 15.30 -4.22 -8.39
N GLU A 27 16.40 -4.58 -9.03
CA GLU A 27 16.38 -5.26 -10.35
C GLU A 27 15.71 -6.64 -10.26
N LYS A 28 15.93 -7.39 -9.18
CA LYS A 28 15.24 -8.68 -8.95
C LYS A 28 13.72 -8.50 -8.84
N TYR A 29 13.24 -7.56 -8.04
CA TYR A 29 11.80 -7.30 -7.88
C TYR A 29 11.18 -6.74 -9.16
N LYS A 30 11.89 -5.89 -9.88
CA LYS A 30 11.45 -5.35 -11.17
C LYS A 30 11.26 -6.44 -12.22
N LYS A 31 12.26 -7.34 -12.39
CA LYS A 31 12.14 -8.53 -13.27
C LYS A 31 10.96 -9.42 -12.86
N LEU A 32 10.74 -9.59 -11.55
CA LEU A 32 9.60 -10.37 -11.06
C LEU A 32 8.27 -9.69 -11.40
N LEU A 33 8.18 -8.36 -11.31
CA LEU A 33 6.99 -7.59 -11.69
C LEU A 33 6.69 -7.70 -13.18
N GLU A 34 7.68 -7.50 -14.05
CA GLU A 34 7.49 -7.65 -15.50
C GLU A 34 6.99 -9.05 -15.84
N LYS A 35 7.65 -10.09 -15.34
CA LYS A 35 7.21 -11.49 -15.55
C LYS A 35 5.78 -11.73 -15.02
N THR A 36 5.43 -11.13 -13.87
CA THR A 36 4.11 -11.29 -13.29
C THR A 36 3.06 -10.54 -14.12
N TYR A 37 3.38 -9.33 -14.55
CA TYR A 37 2.51 -8.54 -15.40
C TYR A 37 2.23 -9.27 -16.73
N ASP A 38 3.26 -9.75 -17.41
CA ASP A 38 3.13 -10.48 -18.68
C ASP A 38 2.23 -11.72 -18.53
N LYS A 39 2.37 -12.44 -17.41
CA LYS A 39 1.54 -13.62 -17.12
C LYS A 39 0.06 -13.31 -16.90
N TYR A 40 -0.25 -12.16 -16.26
CA TYR A 40 -1.61 -11.83 -15.82
C TYR A 40 -2.21 -10.65 -16.59
N SER A 41 -1.50 -10.06 -17.56
CA SER A 41 -1.97 -8.88 -18.29
C SER A 41 -3.30 -9.10 -19.01
N ASP A 42 -3.50 -10.27 -19.60
CA ASP A 42 -4.74 -10.58 -20.32
C ASP A 42 -5.95 -10.63 -19.38
N GLU A 43 -5.78 -11.10 -18.13
CA GLU A 43 -6.84 -11.08 -17.12
C GLU A 43 -7.26 -9.65 -16.80
N TYR A 44 -6.29 -8.72 -16.70
CA TYR A 44 -6.57 -7.32 -16.45
C TYR A 44 -7.14 -6.60 -17.68
N ILE A 45 -6.67 -6.91 -18.87
CA ILE A 45 -7.11 -6.31 -20.13
C ILE A 45 -8.55 -6.71 -20.46
N ASN A 46 -8.91 -7.97 -20.24
CA ASN A 46 -10.21 -8.51 -20.57
C ASN A 46 -11.28 -8.31 -19.49
N SER A 47 -10.90 -7.88 -18.29
CA SER A 47 -11.86 -7.58 -17.22
C SER A 47 -12.65 -6.31 -17.55
N LYS A 48 -13.96 -6.43 -17.73
CA LYS A 48 -14.88 -5.30 -17.94
C LYS A 48 -15.03 -4.42 -16.68
N GLU A 49 -14.66 -4.96 -15.52
CA GLU A 49 -14.89 -4.37 -14.20
C GLU A 49 -13.63 -3.76 -13.56
N VAL A 50 -12.55 -3.66 -14.27
CA VAL A 50 -11.38 -2.95 -13.73
C VAL A 50 -11.73 -1.47 -13.72
N GLY A 51 -12.32 -1.05 -12.62
CA GLY A 51 -12.70 0.32 -12.35
C GLY A 51 -11.53 1.28 -12.54
N SER A 52 -11.58 2.44 -12.02
CA SER A 52 -10.73 3.65 -12.08
C SER A 52 -9.25 3.55 -12.50
N LEU A 53 -8.72 2.39 -12.79
CA LEU A 53 -7.43 2.19 -13.46
C LEU A 53 -7.63 2.30 -14.94
N ALA A 54 -8.09 3.34 -15.18
CA ALA A 54 -8.61 3.81 -16.38
C ALA A 54 -7.72 3.49 -17.51
N ASP A 55 -7.05 3.76 -18.12
CA ASP A 55 -6.43 3.48 -19.37
C ASP A 55 -5.24 2.50 -19.21
N LYS A 56 -5.50 1.22 -19.39
CA LYS A 56 -4.49 0.16 -19.35
C LYS A 56 -3.36 0.36 -20.36
N SER A 57 -3.58 1.17 -21.39
CA SER A 57 -2.54 1.56 -22.33
C SER A 57 -1.55 2.54 -21.72
N LEU A 58 -1.89 3.18 -20.61
CA LEU A 58 -1.10 4.20 -19.94
C LEU A 58 -0.52 3.78 -18.58
N GLU A 59 -0.87 2.59 -18.07
CA GLU A 59 -0.33 2.08 -16.81
C GLU A 59 -0.33 0.56 -16.74
N LYS A 60 0.82 -0.05 -16.42
CA LYS A 60 0.89 -1.45 -15.99
C LYS A 60 0.56 -1.55 -14.51
N VAL A 61 -0.37 -2.42 -14.13
CA VAL A 61 -0.74 -2.66 -12.73
C VAL A 61 -0.73 -4.15 -12.43
N VAL A 62 -0.26 -4.52 -11.25
CA VAL A 62 -0.34 -5.89 -10.71
C VAL A 62 -0.93 -5.82 -9.31
N TYR A 63 -2.07 -6.46 -9.11
CA TYR A 63 -2.73 -6.58 -7.80
C TYR A 63 -2.41 -7.90 -7.11
N ASN A 64 -2.72 -7.95 -5.82
CA ASN A 64 -2.72 -9.19 -5.05
C ASN A 64 -1.40 -9.97 -5.16
N LEU A 65 -0.28 -9.26 -5.03
CA LEU A 65 1.07 -9.82 -5.16
C LEU A 65 1.34 -10.93 -4.12
N HIS A 66 0.64 -10.92 -2.97
CA HIS A 66 0.76 -11.92 -1.92
C HIS A 66 0.46 -13.35 -2.40
N ASN A 67 -0.44 -13.50 -3.38
CA ASN A 67 -0.80 -14.80 -3.93
C ASN A 67 -0.06 -15.16 -5.23
N LYS A 68 0.79 -14.27 -5.74
CA LYS A 68 1.58 -14.48 -6.97
C LYS A 68 3.01 -14.93 -6.69
N ASN A 69 3.62 -14.44 -5.60
CA ASN A 69 4.95 -14.89 -5.18
C ASN A 69 5.21 -14.55 -3.70
N LEU A 70 5.62 -15.53 -2.90
CA LEU A 70 5.87 -15.36 -1.47
C LEU A 70 7.07 -14.46 -1.15
N SER A 71 7.97 -14.21 -2.10
CA SER A 71 9.11 -13.30 -1.87
C SER A 71 8.70 -11.86 -1.57
N TRP A 72 7.47 -11.47 -1.94
CA TRP A 72 6.93 -10.15 -1.63
C TRP A 72 6.77 -9.90 -0.14
N PHE A 73 6.57 -10.94 0.67
CA PHE A 73 6.46 -10.81 2.12
C PHE A 73 7.73 -10.23 2.76
N LYS A 74 8.90 -10.35 2.12
CA LYS A 74 10.11 -9.67 2.57
C LYS A 74 9.94 -8.15 2.62
N LEU A 75 9.23 -7.57 1.64
CA LEU A 75 8.94 -6.15 1.60
C LEU A 75 7.71 -5.79 2.45
N PHE A 76 6.69 -6.64 2.45
CA PHE A 76 5.48 -6.43 3.27
C PHE A 76 5.77 -6.38 4.77
N GLN A 77 6.80 -7.07 5.20
CA GLN A 77 7.19 -7.19 6.61
C GLN A 77 8.62 -6.69 6.84
N HIS A 78 9.07 -5.72 6.03
CA HIS A 78 10.43 -5.21 6.15
C HIS A 78 10.61 -4.44 7.46
N LYS A 79 11.64 -4.80 8.24
CA LYS A 79 11.89 -4.28 9.58
C LYS A 79 11.88 -2.75 9.64
N SER A 80 12.62 -2.08 8.76
CA SER A 80 12.73 -0.62 8.75
C SER A 80 11.39 0.10 8.48
N VAL A 81 10.43 -0.58 7.85
CA VAL A 81 9.07 -0.05 7.64
C VAL A 81 8.20 -0.35 8.85
N LEU A 82 8.19 -1.60 9.32
CA LEU A 82 7.34 -2.01 10.44
C LEU A 82 7.67 -1.25 11.72
N GLU A 83 8.95 -0.95 12.01
CA GLU A 83 9.35 -0.13 13.17
C GLU A 83 8.69 1.25 13.20
N ILE A 84 8.42 1.84 12.04
CA ILE A 84 7.70 3.12 11.92
C ILE A 84 6.19 2.89 12.06
N LEU A 85 5.64 1.88 11.36
CA LEU A 85 4.22 1.56 11.39
C LEU A 85 3.76 1.15 12.80
N ASP A 86 4.59 0.40 13.54
CA ASP A 86 4.33 0.00 14.92
C ASP A 86 4.14 1.20 15.86
N ILE A 87 4.69 2.36 15.53
CA ILE A 87 4.52 3.58 16.31
C ILE A 87 3.29 4.35 15.83
N ILE A 88 3.17 4.57 14.52
CA ILE A 88 2.14 5.47 13.97
C ILE A 88 0.75 4.83 13.85
N LEU A 89 0.66 3.48 13.79
CA LEU A 89 -0.61 2.74 13.67
C LEU A 89 -0.99 1.93 14.91
N LYS A 90 -0.13 1.87 15.93
CA LYS A 90 -0.36 1.05 17.12
C LYS A 90 -1.40 1.62 18.07
N GLU A 91 -1.57 2.93 18.10
CA GLU A 91 -2.49 3.59 19.01
C GLU A 91 -3.93 3.10 18.77
N GLY A 92 -4.66 2.82 19.87
CA GLY A 92 -6.03 2.30 19.80
C GLY A 92 -6.14 0.82 19.39
N SER A 93 -5.03 0.07 19.33
CA SER A 93 -5.10 -1.37 19.16
C SER A 93 -5.61 -2.07 20.43
N TYR A 94 -6.40 -3.14 20.29
CA TYR A 94 -6.74 -3.98 21.42
C TYR A 94 -5.53 -4.78 21.89
N LYS A 95 -5.39 -4.95 23.18
CA LYS A 95 -4.32 -5.79 23.75
C LYS A 95 -4.40 -7.21 23.17
N GLY A 96 -3.31 -7.64 22.54
CA GLY A 96 -3.19 -8.97 21.91
C GLY A 96 -3.55 -9.05 20.42
N ASN A 97 -3.98 -7.93 19.80
CA ASN A 97 -4.18 -7.87 18.34
C ASN A 97 -3.01 -7.28 17.64
N GLU A 98 -2.84 -7.69 16.40
CA GLU A 98 -2.04 -6.90 15.45
C GLU A 98 -2.74 -5.54 15.24
N PRO A 99 -2.01 -4.43 15.40
CA PRO A 99 -2.61 -3.10 15.36
C PRO A 99 -3.08 -2.70 13.96
N TYR A 100 -2.50 -3.30 12.92
CA TYR A 100 -2.74 -2.98 11.51
C TYR A 100 -2.49 -4.22 10.63
N TYR A 101 -2.99 -4.14 9.42
CA TYR A 101 -2.82 -5.16 8.38
C TYR A 101 -2.78 -4.50 6.99
N LEU A 102 -2.45 -5.27 5.96
CA LEU A 102 -2.44 -4.80 4.58
C LEU A 102 -3.87 -4.67 4.04
N ASN A 103 -4.28 -3.45 3.70
CA ASN A 103 -5.58 -3.19 3.08
C ASN A 103 -5.49 -2.95 1.57
N ASN A 104 -4.29 -2.68 1.04
CA ASN A 104 -4.01 -2.58 -0.40
C ASN A 104 -2.65 -3.18 -0.71
N ILE A 105 -2.59 -3.99 -1.78
CA ILE A 105 -1.37 -4.60 -2.30
C ILE A 105 -1.39 -4.47 -3.82
N SER A 106 -0.64 -3.52 -4.35
CA SER A 106 -0.52 -3.30 -5.79
C SER A 106 0.89 -2.88 -6.19
N ALA A 107 1.29 -3.19 -7.41
CA ALA A 107 2.47 -2.58 -8.03
C ALA A 107 2.05 -1.84 -9.30
N ARG A 108 2.68 -0.71 -9.55
CA ARG A 108 2.30 0.20 -10.62
C ARG A 108 3.50 0.71 -11.40
N CYS A 109 3.34 0.77 -12.72
CA CYS A 109 4.29 1.37 -13.64
C CYS A 109 3.55 2.24 -14.65
N PRO A 110 3.47 3.56 -14.43
CA PRO A 110 2.90 4.45 -15.43
C PRO A 110 3.73 4.41 -16.72
N LEU A 111 3.06 4.45 -17.85
CA LEU A 111 3.64 4.46 -19.18
C LEU A 111 3.70 5.90 -19.72
N GLN A 112 4.53 6.12 -20.74
CA GLN A 112 4.62 7.42 -21.40
C GLN A 112 3.24 7.85 -21.90
N GLY A 113 2.88 9.12 -21.68
CA GLY A 113 1.56 9.66 -22.02
C GLY A 113 0.55 9.62 -20.89
N ASN A 114 0.82 8.92 -19.80
CA ASN A 114 -0.01 8.98 -18.59
C ASN A 114 -0.04 10.42 -18.06
N GLN A 115 -1.24 11.01 -17.96
CA GLN A 115 -1.43 12.41 -17.54
C GLN A 115 -1.35 12.63 -16.02
N GLY A 116 -1.15 11.55 -15.26
CA GLY A 116 -1.16 11.59 -13.80
C GLY A 116 -2.58 11.58 -13.21
N GLN A 117 -2.68 12.03 -11.98
CA GLN A 117 -3.91 11.99 -11.20
C GLN A 117 -4.27 13.37 -10.67
N GLN A 118 -5.55 13.59 -10.40
CA GLN A 118 -5.97 14.73 -9.58
C GLN A 118 -5.46 14.52 -8.14
N ILE A 119 -5.24 15.63 -7.42
CA ILE A 119 -4.85 15.58 -6.01
C ILE A 119 -6.00 14.97 -5.21
N HIS A 120 -5.69 13.93 -4.45
CA HIS A 120 -6.65 13.17 -3.64
C HIS A 120 -6.03 12.77 -2.29
N LEU A 121 -6.82 12.11 -1.48
CA LEU A 121 -6.39 11.38 -0.29
C LEU A 121 -6.95 9.95 -0.36
N ASP A 122 -6.23 8.98 0.19
CA ASP A 122 -6.57 7.56 0.06
C ASP A 122 -7.42 7.02 1.23
N SER A 123 -7.48 7.73 2.35
CA SER A 123 -8.22 7.25 3.52
C SER A 123 -9.74 7.35 3.36
N ASN A 124 -10.22 8.21 2.46
CA ASN A 124 -11.64 8.59 2.31
C ASN A 124 -12.32 9.11 3.60
N LEU A 125 -11.53 9.45 4.63
CA LEU A 125 -11.99 9.96 5.92
C LEU A 125 -11.22 11.24 6.30
N PRO A 126 -11.43 12.35 5.60
CA PRO A 126 -10.62 13.55 5.79
C PRO A 126 -10.77 14.18 7.18
N GLY A 127 -11.92 13.99 7.85
CA GLY A 127 -12.17 14.58 9.18
C GLY A 127 -11.46 13.90 10.35
N VAL A 128 -10.72 12.83 10.11
CA VAL A 128 -10.03 12.08 11.16
C VAL A 128 -8.64 12.66 11.43
N ASN A 129 -8.38 13.11 12.65
CA ASN A 129 -7.14 13.78 13.04
C ASN A 129 -6.02 12.79 13.50
N TYR A 130 -6.14 11.53 13.24
CA TYR A 130 -5.07 10.54 13.49
C TYR A 130 -4.89 9.62 12.31
N ASN A 131 -3.73 8.99 12.24
CA ASN A 131 -3.41 8.14 11.10
C ASN A 131 -4.16 6.80 11.19
N ILE A 132 -5.07 6.55 10.25
CA ILE A 132 -5.84 5.31 10.16
C ILE A 132 -5.35 4.38 9.06
N VAL A 133 -4.75 4.94 8.02
CA VAL A 133 -4.12 4.23 6.90
C VAL A 133 -2.80 4.91 6.58
N THR A 134 -1.77 4.12 6.35
CA THR A 134 -0.45 4.57 5.92
C THR A 134 -0.11 3.87 4.61
N ASN A 135 0.23 4.64 3.60
CA ASN A 135 0.75 4.10 2.35
C ASN A 135 2.27 4.01 2.40
N VAL A 136 2.79 2.92 1.89
CA VAL A 136 4.21 2.62 1.77
C VAL A 136 4.52 2.31 0.32
N MET A 137 5.33 3.14 -0.32
CA MET A 137 5.71 2.99 -1.71
C MET A 137 7.18 2.61 -1.82
N TRP A 138 7.46 1.43 -2.35
CA TRP A 138 8.81 0.95 -2.66
C TRP A 138 9.17 1.32 -4.09
N TYR A 139 10.22 2.07 -4.28
CA TYR A 139 10.68 2.46 -5.61
C TYR A 139 11.75 1.50 -6.13
N PHE A 140 11.47 0.82 -7.23
CA PHE A 140 12.42 -0.07 -7.90
C PHE A 140 13.19 0.62 -9.02
N ASP A 141 12.80 1.83 -9.35
CA ASP A 141 13.48 2.75 -10.28
C ASP A 141 13.67 4.11 -9.60
N ASP A 142 14.63 4.91 -10.06
CA ASP A 142 14.74 6.31 -9.66
C ASP A 142 13.44 7.06 -10.00
N VAL A 143 12.98 7.94 -9.12
CA VAL A 143 11.76 8.72 -9.33
C VAL A 143 12.05 10.23 -9.35
N ASN A 144 11.43 10.92 -10.32
CA ASN A 144 11.52 12.36 -10.53
C ASN A 144 10.31 12.89 -11.34
N GLU A 145 10.27 14.17 -11.61
CA GLU A 145 9.17 14.83 -12.32
C GLU A 145 8.89 14.29 -13.73
N GLU A 146 9.91 13.74 -14.41
CA GLU A 146 9.80 13.29 -15.80
C GLU A 146 9.23 11.88 -15.94
N ASN A 147 9.29 11.09 -14.84
CA ASN A 147 8.94 9.66 -14.92
C ASN A 147 7.71 9.26 -14.11
N GLY A 148 6.81 10.18 -13.82
CA GLY A 148 5.54 9.86 -13.16
C GLY A 148 5.68 9.64 -11.65
N THR A 149 6.43 10.50 -10.97
CA THR A 149 6.64 10.42 -9.52
C THR A 149 5.38 10.76 -8.72
N THR A 150 5.43 10.53 -7.42
CA THR A 150 4.39 11.00 -6.50
C THR A 150 4.53 12.49 -6.25
N ILE A 151 3.42 13.23 -6.35
CA ILE A 151 3.29 14.62 -5.89
C ILE A 151 2.69 14.56 -4.48
N VAL A 152 3.19 15.38 -3.57
CA VAL A 152 2.63 15.56 -2.23
C VAL A 152 2.41 17.04 -1.93
N VAL A 153 1.45 17.34 -1.05
CA VAL A 153 1.22 18.67 -0.50
C VAL A 153 1.51 18.63 1.00
N PRO A 154 2.74 18.96 1.44
CA PRO A 154 3.16 18.81 2.83
C PRO A 154 2.22 19.51 3.82
N GLY A 155 1.89 18.82 4.90
CA GLY A 155 1.02 19.34 5.96
C GLY A 155 -0.50 19.29 5.66
N SER A 156 -0.90 18.93 4.43
CA SER A 156 -2.32 18.92 4.03
C SER A 156 -3.17 17.90 4.79
N HIS A 157 -2.58 16.84 5.32
CA HIS A 157 -3.27 15.86 6.18
C HIS A 157 -3.89 16.48 7.44
N LYS A 158 -3.41 17.68 7.86
CA LYS A 158 -3.93 18.44 9.01
C LYS A 158 -5.12 19.34 8.65
N LEU A 159 -5.43 19.48 7.37
CA LEU A 159 -6.54 20.33 6.92
C LEU A 159 -7.90 19.65 7.11
N LEU A 160 -7.94 18.36 7.37
CA LEU A 160 -9.12 17.54 7.65
C LEU A 160 -10.25 17.70 6.60
N ARG A 161 -9.88 17.85 5.35
CA ARG A 161 -10.81 18.03 4.21
C ARG A 161 -10.23 17.49 2.91
N TYR A 162 -11.09 17.27 1.93
CA TYR A 162 -10.67 16.95 0.56
C TYR A 162 -9.95 18.10 -0.12
N ALA A 163 -9.11 17.77 -1.10
CA ALA A 163 -8.50 18.76 -1.98
C ALA A 163 -9.57 19.37 -2.92
N ASP A 164 -9.55 20.68 -3.07
CA ASP A 164 -10.38 21.37 -4.04
C ASP A 164 -9.57 21.53 -5.36
N ASN A 165 -9.78 20.60 -6.28
CA ASN A 165 -9.08 20.59 -7.57
C ASN A 165 -9.60 21.66 -8.57
N THR A 166 -10.67 22.39 -8.23
CA THR A 166 -11.12 23.54 -9.04
C THR A 166 -10.21 24.74 -8.82
N LYS A 167 -9.41 24.74 -7.76
CA LYS A 167 -8.48 25.81 -7.40
C LYS A 167 -7.03 25.36 -7.58
N LYS A 168 -6.16 26.36 -7.81
CA LYS A 168 -4.72 26.11 -7.87
C LYS A 168 -4.19 25.65 -6.49
N ILE A 169 -3.81 24.40 -6.37
CA ILE A 169 -3.18 23.87 -5.16
C ILE A 169 -1.72 24.30 -5.14
N LYS A 170 -1.33 25.05 -4.11
CA LYS A 170 0.03 25.56 -3.89
C LYS A 170 0.89 24.53 -3.15
N ASN A 171 2.20 24.79 -3.06
CA ASN A 171 3.17 24.01 -2.28
C ASN A 171 3.25 22.52 -2.63
N LYS A 172 2.98 22.16 -3.88
CA LYS A 172 3.20 20.79 -4.38
C LYS A 172 4.68 20.49 -4.43
N ILE A 173 5.06 19.33 -3.94
CA ILE A 173 6.42 18.79 -4.04
C ILE A 173 6.38 17.52 -4.87
N TYR A 174 7.21 17.46 -5.91
CA TYR A 174 7.46 16.25 -6.69
C TYR A 174 8.53 15.44 -5.97
N ILE A 175 8.20 14.24 -5.55
CA ILE A 175 9.13 13.36 -4.85
C ILE A 175 10.30 13.02 -5.78
N LYS A 176 11.52 13.21 -5.29
CA LYS A 176 12.76 12.77 -5.93
C LYS A 176 13.43 11.76 -5.01
N ALA A 177 13.61 10.55 -5.49
CA ALA A 177 14.23 9.48 -4.71
C ALA A 177 14.97 8.51 -5.62
N LYS A 178 16.03 7.92 -5.12
CA LYS A 178 16.76 6.83 -5.77
C LYS A 178 16.01 5.52 -5.61
N LYS A 179 16.19 4.60 -6.56
CA LYS A 179 15.74 3.22 -6.42
C LYS A 179 16.22 2.62 -5.09
N GLY A 180 15.46 1.71 -4.54
CA GLY A 180 15.71 1.18 -3.20
C GLY A 180 15.23 2.05 -2.06
N SER A 181 14.70 3.25 -2.34
CA SER A 181 14.06 4.10 -1.34
C SER A 181 12.61 3.69 -1.09
N VAL A 182 12.12 4.07 0.10
CA VAL A 182 10.72 3.90 0.50
C VAL A 182 10.12 5.25 0.84
N LEU A 183 8.99 5.58 0.25
CA LEU A 183 8.14 6.69 0.65
C LEU A 183 7.05 6.16 1.58
N ILE A 184 6.95 6.71 2.78
CA ILE A 184 5.86 6.45 3.73
C ILE A 184 5.02 7.72 3.83
N LEU A 185 3.72 7.60 3.63
CA LEU A 185 2.81 8.74 3.71
C LEU A 185 1.51 8.41 4.45
N ASN A 186 1.04 9.37 5.22
CA ASN A 186 -0.30 9.35 5.81
C ASN A 186 -1.36 9.40 4.69
N ALA A 187 -2.31 8.48 4.69
CA ALA A 187 -3.33 8.40 3.63
C ALA A 187 -4.28 9.62 3.58
N ASN A 188 -4.26 10.48 4.60
CA ASN A 188 -4.94 11.79 4.58
C ASN A 188 -4.10 12.90 3.91
N LEU A 189 -2.84 12.64 3.58
CA LEU A 189 -2.02 13.59 2.85
C LEU A 189 -2.55 13.76 1.42
N TRP A 190 -2.76 14.98 1.00
CA TRP A 190 -3.08 15.29 -0.39
C TRP A 190 -1.92 14.92 -1.29
N HIS A 191 -2.17 14.02 -2.21
CA HIS A 191 -1.15 13.52 -3.11
C HIS A 191 -1.71 13.12 -4.47
N ALA A 192 -0.83 12.84 -5.42
CA ALA A 192 -1.18 12.35 -6.74
C ALA A 192 0.01 11.67 -7.42
N GLY A 193 -0.22 10.83 -8.41
CA GLY A 193 0.79 10.49 -9.40
C GLY A 193 0.97 11.66 -10.38
N SER A 194 2.21 12.03 -10.70
CA SER A 194 2.49 13.02 -11.74
C SER A 194 2.43 12.43 -13.14
N ALA A 195 2.31 13.27 -14.15
CA ALA A 195 2.38 12.85 -15.55
C ALA A 195 3.71 12.13 -15.85
N LYS A 196 3.64 11.15 -16.74
CA LYS A 196 4.78 10.36 -17.21
C LYS A 196 5.20 10.83 -18.60
N LYS A 197 6.34 11.50 -18.69
CA LYS A 197 6.80 12.13 -19.92
C LYS A 197 7.77 11.27 -20.73
N ASN A 198 8.57 10.45 -20.07
CA ASN A 198 9.60 9.64 -20.70
C ASN A 198 9.21 8.14 -20.83
N LYS A 199 10.00 7.36 -21.59
CA LYS A 199 9.78 5.92 -21.81
C LYS A 199 10.40 5.02 -20.74
N ASN A 200 11.19 5.56 -19.79
CA ASN A 200 11.88 4.76 -18.81
C ASN A 200 10.90 4.03 -17.91
N SER A 201 11.24 2.82 -17.49
CA SER A 201 10.47 2.09 -16.49
C SER A 201 10.36 2.88 -15.18
N ARG A 202 9.25 2.72 -14.47
CA ARG A 202 9.05 3.31 -13.14
C ARG A 202 8.13 2.42 -12.32
N TRP A 203 8.62 1.25 -11.98
CA TRP A 203 7.90 0.36 -11.09
C TRP A 203 7.95 0.83 -9.63
N ALA A 204 6.80 0.84 -9.01
CA ALA A 204 6.68 0.99 -7.56
C ALA A 204 5.70 -0.05 -6.99
N LEU A 205 6.07 -0.66 -5.86
CA LEU A 205 5.14 -1.43 -5.06
C LEU A 205 4.42 -0.47 -4.10
N VAL A 206 3.10 -0.50 -4.12
CA VAL A 206 2.23 0.35 -3.30
C VAL A 206 1.48 -0.53 -2.30
N LEU A 207 1.75 -0.33 -1.03
CA LEU A 207 1.15 -1.05 0.08
C LEU A 207 0.35 -0.07 0.94
N GLY A 208 -0.90 -0.39 1.20
CA GLY A 208 -1.69 0.29 2.22
C GLY A 208 -1.67 -0.53 3.51
N TYR A 209 -1.27 0.08 4.62
CA TYR A 209 -1.41 -0.50 5.95
C TYR A 209 -2.49 0.25 6.70
N ALA A 210 -3.53 -0.46 7.09
CA ALA A 210 -4.68 0.11 7.76
C ALA A 210 -4.82 -0.43 9.18
N ARG A 211 -5.40 0.38 10.06
CA ARG A 211 -5.81 -0.10 11.38
C ARG A 211 -6.80 -1.26 11.25
N TRP A 212 -6.77 -2.16 12.17
CA TRP A 212 -7.50 -3.43 12.16
C TRP A 212 -9.02 -3.31 11.85
N PHE A 213 -9.66 -2.19 12.14
CA PHE A 213 -11.09 -1.95 11.93
C PHE A 213 -11.44 -1.37 10.54
N ILE A 214 -10.46 -1.11 9.68
CA ILE A 214 -10.68 -0.60 8.31
C ILE A 214 -10.79 -1.79 7.36
N LYS A 215 -11.82 -1.80 6.51
CA LYS A 215 -11.98 -2.87 5.50
C LYS A 215 -10.86 -2.83 4.45
N PRO A 216 -10.38 -3.99 3.98
CA PRO A 216 -9.41 -4.05 2.90
C PRO A 216 -10.04 -3.69 1.55
N SER A 217 -9.21 -3.26 0.60
CA SER A 217 -9.64 -3.01 -0.78
C SER A 217 -10.09 -4.28 -1.50
N PHE A 218 -9.51 -5.42 -1.11
CA PHE A 218 -9.86 -6.75 -1.63
C PHE A 218 -9.98 -7.73 -0.47
N ASP A 219 -10.82 -8.75 -0.62
CA ASP A 219 -10.90 -9.85 0.34
C ASP A 219 -9.70 -10.79 0.17
N TYR A 220 -8.59 -10.43 0.82
CA TYR A 220 -7.33 -11.20 0.73
C TYR A 220 -7.49 -12.60 1.28
N MET A 221 -8.38 -12.81 2.23
CA MET A 221 -8.62 -14.11 2.83
C MET A 221 -9.27 -15.04 1.82
N LYS A 222 -10.31 -14.58 1.11
CA LYS A 222 -10.98 -15.37 0.06
C LYS A 222 -10.14 -15.51 -1.20
N ASN A 223 -9.37 -14.48 -1.58
CA ASN A 223 -8.58 -14.55 -2.81
C ASN A 223 -7.20 -15.22 -2.63
N THR A 224 -6.84 -15.65 -1.42
CA THR A 224 -5.60 -16.41 -1.18
C THR A 224 -5.84 -17.90 -1.41
N PRO A 225 -5.27 -18.51 -2.47
CA PRO A 225 -5.42 -19.94 -2.71
C PRO A 225 -4.92 -20.78 -1.53
N LYS A 226 -5.58 -21.91 -1.25
CA LYS A 226 -5.21 -22.85 -0.19
C LYS A 226 -3.72 -23.28 -0.26
N THR A 227 -3.20 -23.48 -1.47
CA THR A 227 -1.80 -23.81 -1.72
C THR A 227 -0.83 -22.71 -1.26
N ILE A 228 -1.23 -21.46 -1.33
CA ILE A 228 -0.48 -20.32 -0.80
C ILE A 228 -0.68 -20.24 0.71
N TYR A 229 -1.93 -20.27 1.19
CA TYR A 229 -2.28 -20.17 2.60
C TYR A 229 -1.52 -21.16 3.48
N ASN A 230 -1.42 -22.43 3.05
CA ASN A 230 -0.71 -23.49 3.78
C ASN A 230 0.80 -23.23 3.90
N ARG A 231 1.36 -22.38 3.06
CA ARG A 231 2.79 -21.99 3.07
C ARG A 231 3.06 -20.71 3.86
N LEU A 232 2.02 -19.97 4.23
CA LEU A 232 2.16 -18.74 5.01
C LEU A 232 2.49 -19.03 6.45
N THR A 233 3.45 -18.29 7.00
CA THR A 233 3.71 -18.25 8.44
C THR A 233 2.56 -17.56 9.18
N LYS A 234 2.46 -17.75 10.49
CA LYS A 234 1.48 -17.05 11.34
C LYS A 234 1.55 -15.52 11.15
N LYS A 235 2.75 -14.94 11.13
CA LYS A 235 2.96 -13.50 10.92
C LYS A 235 2.52 -13.04 9.53
N GLN A 236 2.71 -13.85 8.49
CA GLN A 236 2.24 -13.56 7.14
C GLN A 236 0.71 -13.62 7.03
N LYS A 237 0.08 -14.55 7.72
CA LYS A 237 -1.38 -14.63 7.83
C LYS A 237 -1.95 -13.41 8.55
N SER A 238 -1.33 -13.01 9.66
CA SER A 238 -1.74 -11.84 10.43
C SER A 238 -1.67 -10.55 9.61
N ILE A 239 -0.56 -10.29 8.91
CA ILE A 239 -0.43 -9.06 8.10
C ILE A 239 -1.42 -9.01 6.91
N LEU A 240 -1.99 -10.14 6.51
CA LEU A 240 -3.08 -10.20 5.53
C LEU A 240 -4.48 -10.12 6.17
N GLY A 241 -4.58 -10.07 7.50
CA GLY A 241 -5.82 -9.93 8.23
C GLY A 241 -6.57 -11.24 8.53
N PHE A 242 -5.93 -12.42 8.40
CA PHE A 242 -6.60 -13.68 8.69
C PHE A 242 -7.05 -13.84 10.16
N ASP A 243 -6.46 -13.12 11.09
CA ASP A 243 -6.85 -13.05 12.49
C ASP A 243 -7.89 -11.94 12.78
N LEU A 244 -8.33 -11.25 11.76
CA LEU A 244 -9.36 -10.19 11.82
C LEU A 244 -10.71 -10.62 11.24
N ILE A 245 -10.89 -11.89 10.88
CA ILE A 245 -12.15 -12.44 10.39
C ILE A 245 -13.16 -12.46 11.54
N PRO A 246 -14.31 -11.80 11.44
CA PRO A 246 -15.30 -11.82 12.50
C PRO A 246 -15.91 -13.20 12.70
N PRO A 247 -16.32 -13.57 13.91
CA PRO A 247 -17.08 -14.81 14.13
C PRO A 247 -18.35 -14.79 13.28
N LYS A 248 -18.77 -15.97 12.85
CA LYS A 248 -19.99 -16.13 12.05
C LYS A 248 -21.24 -15.65 12.81
N ASP A 249 -21.30 -15.95 14.09
CA ASP A 249 -22.41 -15.65 14.99
C ASP A 249 -21.95 -15.63 16.45
N GLU A 250 -22.88 -15.39 17.36
CA GLU A 250 -22.63 -15.37 18.81
C GLU A 250 -22.16 -16.70 19.40
N PHE A 251 -22.49 -17.81 18.77
CA PHE A 251 -22.13 -19.16 19.23
C PHE A 251 -20.69 -19.53 18.83
N THR A 252 -20.19 -18.95 17.75
CA THR A 252 -18.81 -19.13 17.29
C THR A 252 -17.85 -18.09 17.89
N ARG A 253 -18.39 -17.10 18.63
CA ARG A 253 -17.59 -16.10 19.33
C ARG A 253 -16.86 -16.72 20.50
N THR A 254 -15.53 -16.63 20.50
CA THR A 254 -14.74 -17.09 21.63
C THR A 254 -14.81 -16.11 22.80
N THR A 255 -14.82 -16.62 24.01
CA THR A 255 -14.86 -15.81 25.24
C THR A 255 -13.55 -15.12 25.55
N ARG A 256 -12.47 -15.50 24.89
CA ARG A 256 -11.14 -14.92 25.08
C ARG A 256 -10.91 -13.77 24.10
N ARG A 257 -10.54 -12.62 24.61
CA ARG A 257 -10.22 -11.42 23.80
C ARG A 257 -9.10 -11.61 22.79
N SER A 258 -8.25 -12.62 22.97
CA SER A 258 -7.12 -12.90 22.09
C SER A 258 -7.43 -13.94 21.01
N SER A 259 -8.58 -14.57 21.07
CA SER A 259 -8.97 -15.57 20.10
C SER A 259 -9.82 -14.91 19.06
N TYR A 260 -9.15 -14.27 18.17
CA TYR A 260 -9.86 -13.50 17.25
C TYR A 260 -10.59 -14.41 16.34
N TYR A 261 -10.79 -15.25 15.96
CA TYR A 261 -11.64 -15.85 14.96
C TYR A 261 -10.99 -17.13 14.43
N GLU A 262 -11.59 -18.22 14.72
CA GLU A 262 -11.38 -19.39 13.90
C GLU A 262 -11.74 -19.01 12.47
N ILE A 263 -10.86 -19.34 11.54
CA ILE A 263 -11.13 -19.10 10.11
C ILE A 263 -12.39 -19.91 9.77
N PRO A 264 -13.49 -19.27 9.32
CA PRO A 264 -14.69 -19.98 8.88
C PRO A 264 -14.35 -21.03 7.81
N GLU A 265 -15.09 -22.14 7.76
CA GLU A 265 -14.82 -23.21 6.79
C GLU A 265 -14.81 -22.73 5.34
N ASP A 266 -15.69 -21.81 5.00
CA ASP A 266 -15.77 -21.17 3.67
C ASP A 266 -14.54 -20.29 3.32
N TYR A 267 -13.68 -19.96 4.30
CA TYR A 267 -12.38 -19.32 4.09
C TYR A 267 -11.20 -20.31 4.09
N LYS A 268 -11.47 -21.57 4.35
CA LYS A 268 -10.43 -22.61 4.38
C LYS A 268 -10.24 -23.30 3.02
N ASN A 269 -10.75 -22.77 1.95
CA ASN A 269 -10.72 -23.31 0.59
C ASN A 269 -9.32 -23.56 0.04
#